data_8e000c93e367b07ed4f0c447dbbc0589
#
_entry.id   8e000c93e367b07ed4f0c447dbbc0589
#
_cell.length_a   1.000
_cell.length_b   1.000
_cell.length_c   1.000
_cell.angle_alpha   90.00
_cell.angle_beta   90.00
_cell.angle_gamma   90.00
#
_symmetry.space_group_name_H-M   'P 1'
#
loop_
_entity.id
_entity.type
_entity.pdbx_description
1 polymer ?
#
loop_
_entity_poly.entity_id
_entity_poly.type
_entity_poly.pdbx_seq_one_letter_code
_entity_poly.pdbx_strand_id
1 'polypeptide(L)'
;DVELPEVFPIMNYHEAKERYGSDKPDIRLGMELQEMAPYVIKSEFNAFKSIVENKGRIKGLVCPNASTYSRKVIDELTEFIKQYYNAKGLAWMKCVENKLEGGISKFFPESILKEMILDLDIKDDHIIFMIGDKEETVYSALGALRLKLGKRENLINENVWAPLWITDFPLVGWNEDEKRWDA
;
A
#
# COMPACT_ATOMS: atom_id res chain seq x y z
N ASP A 1 -8.28 32.76 -5.18
CA ASP A 1 -8.90 32.47 -3.88
C ASP A 1 -9.22 31.00 -3.85
N VAL A 2 -8.97 30.35 -2.71
CA VAL A 2 -9.29 28.92 -2.47
C VAL A 2 -10.50 28.89 -1.56
N GLU A 3 -11.57 28.22 -2.00
CA GLU A 3 -12.70 27.93 -1.14
C GLU A 3 -12.39 26.68 -0.31
N LEU A 4 -12.34 26.84 1.01
CA LEU A 4 -12.16 25.74 1.94
C LEU A 4 -13.53 25.32 2.49
N PRO A 5 -13.76 24.04 2.79
CA PRO A 5 -14.99 23.61 3.45
C PRO A 5 -15.08 24.22 4.85
N GLU A 6 -16.31 24.52 5.30
CA GLU A 6 -16.54 25.04 6.66
C GLU A 6 -16.15 24.04 7.75
N VAL A 7 -16.26 22.75 7.47
CA VAL A 7 -15.90 21.66 8.39
C VAL A 7 -14.91 20.73 7.70
N PHE A 8 -13.76 20.52 8.31
CA PHE A 8 -12.76 19.58 7.83
C PHE A 8 -13.10 18.16 8.33
N PRO A 9 -12.96 17.14 7.46
CA PRO A 9 -13.07 15.75 7.88
C PRO A 9 -12.10 15.44 9.02
N ILE A 10 -12.52 14.56 9.91
CA ILE A 10 -11.70 14.07 11.01
C ILE A 10 -11.39 12.59 10.78
N MET A 11 -10.14 12.23 10.94
CA MET A 11 -9.66 10.85 10.83
C MET A 11 -8.73 10.58 12.02
N ASN A 12 -8.86 9.43 12.67
CA ASN A 12 -7.92 9.10 13.73
C ASN A 12 -6.59 8.58 13.18
N TYR A 13 -5.55 8.65 14.00
CA TYR A 13 -4.19 8.23 13.65
C TYR A 13 -4.12 6.80 13.11
N HIS A 14 -4.80 5.85 13.78
CA HIS A 14 -4.77 4.45 13.35
C HIS A 14 -5.43 4.25 11.99
N GLU A 15 -6.56 4.91 11.75
CA GLU A 15 -7.22 4.88 10.44
C GLU A 15 -6.33 5.47 9.34
N ALA A 16 -5.66 6.59 9.61
CA ALA A 16 -4.73 7.20 8.66
C ALA A 16 -3.57 6.26 8.29
N LYS A 17 -2.98 5.61 9.28
CA LYS A 17 -1.93 4.59 9.07
C LYS A 17 -2.46 3.37 8.32
N GLU A 18 -3.63 2.87 8.68
CA GLU A 18 -4.24 1.69 8.10
C GLU A 18 -4.62 1.88 6.62
N ARG A 19 -5.20 3.04 6.27
CA ARG A 19 -5.67 3.34 4.92
C ARG A 19 -4.59 3.93 4.02
N TYR A 20 -3.65 4.68 4.55
CA TYR A 20 -2.72 5.46 3.75
C TYR A 20 -1.24 5.23 4.07
N GLY A 21 -0.93 4.50 5.13
CA GLY A 21 0.44 4.24 5.58
C GLY A 21 1.15 5.49 6.13
N SER A 22 0.39 6.53 6.52
CA SER A 22 0.93 7.83 6.94
C SER A 22 0.02 8.49 7.97
N ASP A 23 0.60 9.25 8.88
CA ASP A 23 -0.08 10.14 9.82
C ASP A 23 -0.44 11.51 9.23
N LYS A 24 -0.08 11.76 7.98
CA LYS A 24 -0.34 12.98 7.21
C LYS A 24 -0.65 12.63 5.75
N PRO A 25 -1.75 11.91 5.51
CA PRO A 25 -2.06 11.38 4.19
C PRO A 25 -2.49 12.47 3.22
N ASP A 26 -2.01 12.40 1.98
CA ASP A 26 -2.65 13.10 0.87
C ASP A 26 -3.82 12.27 0.36
N ILE A 27 -5.03 12.66 0.70
CA ILE A 27 -6.25 11.90 0.33
C ILE A 27 -6.75 12.17 -1.09
N ARG A 28 -6.17 13.14 -1.81
CA ARG A 28 -6.61 13.54 -3.16
C ARG A 28 -6.38 12.45 -4.21
N LEU A 29 -5.37 11.62 -4.02
CA LEU A 29 -4.99 10.63 -5.03
C LEU A 29 -5.72 9.27 -4.91
N GLY A 30 -6.56 9.08 -3.90
CA GLY A 30 -7.17 7.76 -3.66
C GLY A 30 -6.13 6.70 -3.29
N MET A 31 -6.15 5.53 -3.92
CA MET A 31 -5.20 4.40 -3.71
C MET A 31 -5.01 4.06 -2.23
N GLU A 32 -6.05 3.64 -1.55
CA GLU A 32 -5.95 3.17 -0.16
C GLU A 32 -5.21 1.83 -0.09
N LEU A 33 -4.50 1.62 1.02
CA LEU A 33 -3.82 0.37 1.31
C LEU A 33 -4.85 -0.74 1.55
N GLN A 34 -4.72 -1.84 0.82
CA GLN A 34 -5.60 -2.99 0.88
C GLN A 34 -5.01 -4.09 1.77
N GLU A 35 -5.83 -4.75 2.58
CA GLU A 35 -5.40 -5.92 3.35
C GLU A 35 -5.24 -7.14 2.44
N MET A 36 -4.08 -7.79 2.49
CA MET A 36 -3.74 -8.89 1.59
C MET A 36 -3.68 -10.25 2.26
N ALA A 37 -3.62 -10.29 3.59
CA ALA A 37 -3.51 -11.54 4.34
C ALA A 37 -4.62 -12.56 4.02
N PRO A 38 -5.91 -12.18 3.85
CA PRO A 38 -7.00 -13.14 3.54
C PRO A 38 -6.77 -13.92 2.23
N TYR A 39 -6.08 -13.33 1.25
CA TYR A 39 -5.75 -14.00 -0.02
C TYR A 39 -4.46 -14.80 0.09
N VAL A 40 -3.47 -14.24 0.75
CA VAL A 40 -2.14 -14.84 0.90
C VAL A 40 -2.18 -16.15 1.64
N ILE A 41 -2.97 -16.28 2.70
CA ILE A 41 -3.11 -17.55 3.46
C ILE A 41 -3.65 -18.69 2.61
N LYS A 42 -4.41 -18.38 1.54
CA LYS A 42 -4.97 -19.34 0.58
C LYS A 42 -4.01 -19.63 -0.60
N SER A 43 -2.83 -19.01 -0.64
CA SER A 43 -1.83 -19.15 -1.70
C SER A 43 -0.74 -20.15 -1.35
N GLU A 44 0.13 -20.46 -2.30
CA GLU A 44 1.38 -21.21 -2.08
C GLU A 44 2.61 -20.29 -1.94
N PHE A 45 2.41 -18.97 -1.76
CA PHE A 45 3.52 -18.03 -1.59
C PHE A 45 4.05 -18.03 -0.15
N ASN A 46 4.89 -19.01 0.16
CA ASN A 46 5.39 -19.28 1.50
C ASN A 46 6.08 -18.10 2.17
N ALA A 47 6.76 -17.23 1.39
CA ALA A 47 7.42 -16.04 1.94
C ALA A 47 6.43 -15.12 2.67
N PHE A 48 5.24 -14.90 2.09
CA PHE A 48 4.20 -14.07 2.72
C PHE A 48 3.43 -14.83 3.81
N LYS A 49 3.17 -16.13 3.62
CA LYS A 49 2.52 -16.95 4.65
C LYS A 49 3.32 -16.93 5.95
N SER A 50 4.63 -17.11 5.86
CA SER A 50 5.53 -17.02 7.02
C SER A 50 5.47 -15.67 7.73
N ILE A 51 5.27 -14.57 7.00
CA ILE A 51 5.10 -13.24 7.60
C ILE A 51 3.80 -13.18 8.42
N VAL A 52 2.70 -13.69 7.89
CA VAL A 52 1.41 -13.76 8.60
C VAL A 52 1.52 -14.63 9.86
N GLU A 53 2.12 -15.81 9.74
CA GLU A 53 2.36 -16.74 10.86
C GLU A 53 3.18 -16.08 11.99
N ASN A 54 4.12 -15.22 11.63
CA ASN A 54 4.94 -14.45 12.57
C ASN A 54 4.34 -13.09 12.97
N LYS A 55 3.01 -12.92 12.80
CA LYS A 55 2.26 -11.71 13.18
C LYS A 55 2.70 -10.43 12.43
N GLY A 56 3.34 -10.56 11.28
CA GLY A 56 3.59 -9.45 10.37
C GLY A 56 2.31 -9.07 9.60
N ARG A 57 2.42 -8.00 8.83
CA ARG A 57 1.31 -7.48 7.99
C ARG A 57 1.66 -7.66 6.51
N ILE A 58 0.63 -7.85 5.71
CA ILE A 58 0.77 -7.83 4.25
C ILE A 58 -0.32 -6.92 3.70
N LYS A 59 0.12 -5.82 3.12
CA LYS A 59 -0.79 -4.88 2.46
C LYS A 59 -0.37 -4.64 1.02
N GLY A 60 -1.31 -4.10 0.24
CA GLY A 60 -1.09 -3.81 -1.16
C GLY A 60 -1.68 -2.48 -1.60
N LEU A 61 -1.27 -2.05 -2.79
CA LEU A 61 -1.77 -0.88 -3.50
C LEU A 61 -2.19 -1.30 -4.90
N VAL A 62 -3.39 -0.92 -5.32
CA VAL A 62 -3.85 -1.07 -6.70
C VAL A 62 -3.58 0.24 -7.43
N CYS A 63 -2.84 0.18 -8.53
CA CYS A 63 -2.41 1.33 -9.31
C CYS A 63 -2.79 1.14 -10.79
N PRO A 64 -3.25 2.18 -11.49
CA PRO A 64 -3.56 2.10 -12.91
C PRO A 64 -2.31 2.04 -13.79
N ASN A 65 -2.52 1.87 -15.11
CA ASN A 65 -1.50 1.93 -16.16
C ASN A 65 -0.41 0.86 -16.04
N ALA A 66 -0.80 -0.39 -15.74
CA ALA A 66 0.10 -1.54 -15.58
C ALA A 66 1.07 -1.72 -16.76
N SER A 67 0.63 -1.37 -17.99
CA SER A 67 1.41 -1.43 -19.21
C SER A 67 2.68 -0.57 -19.16
N THR A 68 2.67 0.53 -18.39
CA THR A 68 3.82 1.45 -18.23
C THR A 68 4.88 0.94 -17.24
N TYR A 69 4.57 -0.08 -16.44
CA TYR A 69 5.48 -0.65 -15.45
C TYR A 69 6.34 -1.77 -16.07
N SER A 70 7.40 -1.38 -16.78
CA SER A 70 8.40 -2.34 -17.24
C SER A 70 9.11 -3.01 -16.06
N ARG A 71 9.83 -4.10 -16.32
CA ARG A 71 10.66 -4.76 -15.29
C ARG A 71 11.61 -3.78 -14.61
N LYS A 72 12.26 -2.91 -15.39
CA LYS A 72 13.18 -1.90 -14.90
C LYS A 72 12.49 -0.95 -13.91
N VAL A 73 11.28 -0.47 -14.22
CA VAL A 73 10.51 0.42 -13.34
C VAL A 73 10.16 -0.28 -12.03
N ILE A 74 9.74 -1.55 -12.10
CA ILE A 74 9.41 -2.33 -10.90
C ILE A 74 10.67 -2.56 -10.05
N ASP A 75 11.81 -2.84 -10.67
CA ASP A 75 13.08 -3.01 -9.97
C ASP A 75 13.52 -1.69 -9.30
N GLU A 76 13.37 -0.53 -9.96
CA GLU A 76 13.62 0.79 -9.37
C GLU A 76 12.71 1.09 -8.16
N LEU A 77 11.42 0.74 -8.24
CA LEU A 77 10.49 0.87 -7.12
C LEU A 77 10.86 -0.07 -5.96
N THR A 78 11.31 -1.28 -6.29
CA THR A 78 11.77 -2.25 -5.30
C THR A 78 13.01 -1.75 -4.56
N GLU A 79 14.00 -1.24 -5.27
CA GLU A 79 15.20 -0.67 -4.65
C GLU A 79 14.86 0.57 -3.80
N PHE A 80 13.93 1.40 -4.25
CA PHE A 80 13.46 2.56 -3.47
C PHE A 80 12.93 2.14 -2.10
N ILE A 81 12.02 1.16 -2.03
CA ILE A 81 11.45 0.75 -0.74
C ILE A 81 12.47 -0.01 0.13
N LYS A 82 13.40 -0.75 -0.47
CA LYS A 82 14.47 -1.44 0.25
C LYS A 82 15.46 -0.45 0.88
N GLN A 83 15.92 0.51 0.10
CA GLN A 83 16.95 1.44 0.50
C GLN A 83 16.46 2.44 1.56
N TYR A 84 15.24 2.95 1.41
CA TYR A 84 14.74 4.05 2.25
C TYR A 84 13.80 3.60 3.36
N TYR A 85 13.22 2.41 3.26
CA TYR A 85 12.20 1.94 4.21
C TYR A 85 12.48 0.54 4.77
N ASN A 86 13.65 -0.03 4.48
CA ASN A 86 14.07 -1.36 4.95
C ASN A 86 13.10 -2.50 4.61
N ALA A 87 12.23 -2.31 3.63
CA ALA A 87 11.33 -3.37 3.18
C ALA A 87 12.13 -4.47 2.45
N LYS A 88 11.79 -5.74 2.65
CA LYS A 88 12.54 -6.89 2.09
C LYS A 88 12.37 -7.03 0.58
N GLY A 89 11.28 -6.54 0.01
CA GLY A 89 10.98 -6.63 -1.41
C GLY A 89 9.60 -6.10 -1.75
N LEU A 90 9.33 -5.99 -3.05
CA LEU A 90 8.06 -5.57 -3.62
C LEU A 90 7.51 -6.70 -4.49
N ALA A 91 6.43 -7.33 -4.04
CA ALA A 91 5.69 -8.27 -4.86
C ALA A 91 4.70 -7.51 -5.75
N TRP A 92 4.36 -8.08 -6.89
CA TRP A 92 3.45 -7.45 -7.82
C TRP A 92 2.70 -8.47 -8.69
N MET A 93 1.55 -8.07 -9.21
CA MET A 93 0.80 -8.74 -10.29
C MET A 93 0.14 -7.68 -11.17
N LYS A 94 0.02 -7.95 -12.47
CA LYS A 94 -0.68 -7.08 -13.43
C LYS A 94 -2.02 -7.67 -13.81
N CYS A 95 -3.02 -6.85 -14.01
CA CYS A 95 -4.28 -7.25 -14.60
C CYS A 95 -4.24 -7.04 -16.12
N VAL A 96 -4.33 -8.13 -16.86
CA VAL A 96 -4.35 -8.15 -18.32
C VAL A 96 -5.54 -9.00 -18.75
N GLU A 97 -6.41 -8.45 -19.59
CA GLU A 97 -7.64 -9.11 -20.04
C GLU A 97 -8.49 -9.66 -18.87
N ASN A 98 -8.60 -8.85 -17.79
CA ASN A 98 -9.29 -9.21 -16.55
C ASN A 98 -8.72 -10.45 -15.82
N LYS A 99 -7.43 -10.71 -15.97
CA LYS A 99 -6.71 -11.76 -15.25
C LYS A 99 -5.46 -11.20 -14.59
N LEU A 100 -5.21 -11.62 -13.34
CA LEU A 100 -3.96 -11.28 -12.66
C LEU A 100 -2.85 -12.23 -13.12
N GLU A 101 -1.78 -11.66 -13.66
CA GLU A 101 -0.64 -12.40 -14.18
C GLU A 101 0.70 -11.75 -13.82
N GLY A 102 1.78 -12.48 -14.05
CA GLY A 102 3.15 -12.03 -13.78
C GLY A 102 3.48 -12.03 -12.27
N GLY A 103 4.71 -11.65 -11.96
CA GLY A 103 5.19 -11.55 -10.58
C GLY A 103 4.95 -12.81 -9.75
N ILE A 104 4.11 -12.68 -8.72
CA ILE A 104 3.79 -13.77 -7.79
C ILE A 104 2.47 -14.49 -8.13
N SER A 105 1.77 -14.15 -9.20
CA SER A 105 0.47 -14.71 -9.55
C SER A 105 0.44 -16.24 -9.61
N LYS A 106 1.52 -16.87 -10.07
CA LYS A 106 1.67 -18.33 -10.19
C LYS A 106 1.55 -19.09 -8.87
N PHE A 107 1.65 -18.40 -7.73
CA PHE A 107 1.51 -19.00 -6.39
C PHE A 107 0.08 -18.94 -5.85
N PHE A 108 -0.84 -18.34 -6.60
CA PHE A 108 -2.23 -18.17 -6.18
C PHE A 108 -3.15 -19.05 -7.01
N PRO A 109 -4.11 -19.77 -6.39
CA PRO A 109 -5.17 -20.43 -7.13
C PRO A 109 -5.96 -19.43 -7.97
N GLU A 110 -6.43 -19.84 -9.15
CA GLU A 110 -7.20 -18.97 -10.05
C GLU A 110 -8.45 -18.39 -9.39
N SER A 111 -9.10 -19.18 -8.51
CA SER A 111 -10.26 -18.72 -7.74
C SER A 111 -9.92 -17.53 -6.83
N ILE A 112 -8.74 -17.54 -6.22
CA ILE A 112 -8.29 -16.46 -5.34
C ILE A 112 -7.90 -15.23 -6.16
N LEU A 113 -7.27 -15.39 -7.33
CA LEU A 113 -6.99 -14.27 -8.23
C LEU A 113 -8.29 -13.58 -8.71
N LYS A 114 -9.34 -14.36 -8.98
CA LYS A 114 -10.68 -13.81 -9.32
C LYS A 114 -11.33 -13.11 -8.14
N GLU A 115 -11.25 -13.67 -6.93
CA GLU A 115 -11.71 -13.05 -5.68
C GLU A 115 -11.02 -11.68 -5.49
N MET A 116 -9.69 -11.62 -5.64
CA MET A 116 -8.93 -10.36 -5.54
C MET A 116 -9.39 -9.31 -6.55
N ILE A 117 -9.63 -9.69 -7.81
CA ILE A 117 -10.11 -8.76 -8.84
C ILE A 117 -11.43 -8.11 -8.44
N LEU A 118 -12.36 -8.90 -7.93
CA LEU A 118 -13.70 -8.43 -7.53
C LEU A 118 -13.66 -7.59 -6.26
N ASP A 119 -13.02 -8.08 -5.21
CA ASP A 119 -13.02 -7.44 -3.90
C ASP A 119 -12.23 -6.13 -3.87
N LEU A 120 -11.13 -6.07 -4.63
CA LEU A 120 -10.24 -4.92 -4.69
C LEU A 120 -10.54 -3.99 -5.87
N ASP A 121 -11.63 -4.24 -6.60
CA ASP A 121 -12.04 -3.49 -7.80
C ASP A 121 -10.90 -3.30 -8.82
N ILE A 122 -10.10 -4.36 -9.04
CA ILE A 122 -8.99 -4.31 -9.98
C ILE A 122 -9.54 -4.32 -11.40
N LYS A 123 -9.16 -3.33 -12.17
CA LYS A 123 -9.55 -3.20 -13.59
C LYS A 123 -8.46 -3.72 -14.51
N ASP A 124 -8.81 -3.90 -15.79
CA ASP A 124 -7.81 -4.14 -16.82
C ASP A 124 -6.78 -3.01 -16.84
N ASP A 125 -5.54 -3.35 -17.17
CA ASP A 125 -4.37 -2.44 -17.07
C ASP A 125 -4.09 -1.87 -15.67
N HIS A 126 -4.58 -2.50 -14.59
CA HIS A 126 -4.12 -2.22 -13.23
C HIS A 126 -2.93 -3.11 -12.84
N ILE A 127 -2.08 -2.61 -11.97
CA ILE A 127 -1.04 -3.37 -11.27
C ILE A 127 -1.29 -3.32 -9.77
N ILE A 128 -1.15 -4.46 -9.10
CA ILE A 128 -1.14 -4.51 -7.65
C ILE A 128 0.29 -4.69 -7.16
N PHE A 129 0.71 -3.83 -6.24
CA PHE A 129 1.96 -3.94 -5.50
C PHE A 129 1.67 -4.39 -4.08
N MET A 130 2.51 -5.28 -3.53
CA MET A 130 2.33 -5.82 -2.18
C MET A 130 3.64 -5.83 -1.42
N ILE A 131 3.57 -5.47 -0.14
CA ILE A 131 4.68 -5.56 0.80
C ILE A 131 4.23 -6.39 2.01
N GLY A 132 5.09 -7.31 2.43
CA GLY A 132 4.93 -8.06 3.66
C GLY A 132 6.15 -7.87 4.56
N ASP A 133 5.93 -7.39 5.78
CA ASP A 133 6.95 -7.19 6.80
C ASP A 133 6.30 -6.92 8.19
N LYS A 134 7.07 -6.37 9.14
CA LYS A 134 6.54 -5.75 10.35
C LYS A 134 5.60 -4.60 9.97
N GLU A 135 4.57 -4.38 10.76
CA GLU A 135 3.51 -3.40 10.49
C GLU A 135 4.06 -2.00 10.14
N GLU A 136 4.97 -1.46 10.95
CA GLU A 136 5.52 -0.12 10.71
C GLU A 136 6.31 -0.02 9.40
N THR A 137 7.06 -1.07 9.03
CA THR A 137 7.76 -1.15 7.75
C THR A 137 6.75 -1.17 6.58
N VAL A 138 5.67 -1.94 6.70
CA VAL A 138 4.63 -2.02 5.67
C VAL A 138 3.98 -0.67 5.45
N TYR A 139 3.58 0.01 6.53
CA TYR A 139 2.95 1.33 6.43
C TYR A 139 3.89 2.37 5.86
N SER A 140 5.10 2.51 6.37
CA SER A 140 6.05 3.52 5.91
C SER A 140 6.44 3.31 4.44
N ALA A 141 6.73 2.06 4.05
CA ALA A 141 7.10 1.73 2.68
C ALA A 141 5.94 1.92 1.69
N LEU A 142 4.73 1.41 2.02
CA LEU A 142 3.58 1.57 1.13
C LEU A 142 3.05 3.01 1.11
N GLY A 143 3.08 3.73 2.22
CA GLY A 143 2.70 5.14 2.27
C GLY A 143 3.58 6.00 1.35
N ALA A 144 4.90 5.76 1.37
CA ALA A 144 5.82 6.44 0.47
C ALA A 144 5.68 5.99 -0.99
N LEU A 145 5.51 4.68 -1.22
CA LEU A 145 5.26 4.13 -2.55
C LEU A 145 3.98 4.71 -3.16
N ARG A 146 2.93 4.82 -2.38
CA ARG A 146 1.64 5.41 -2.75
C ARG A 146 1.80 6.83 -3.30
N LEU A 147 2.52 7.69 -2.59
CA LEU A 147 2.80 9.06 -3.04
C LEU A 147 3.66 9.10 -4.31
N LYS A 148 4.65 8.21 -4.41
CA LYS A 148 5.50 8.10 -5.59
C LYS A 148 4.71 7.66 -6.82
N LEU A 149 3.83 6.68 -6.67
CA LEU A 149 2.92 6.21 -7.71
C LEU A 149 1.89 7.28 -8.08
N GLY A 150 1.28 7.94 -7.11
CA GLY A 150 0.32 9.01 -7.33
C GLY A 150 0.88 10.18 -8.15
N LYS A 151 2.14 10.56 -7.90
CA LYS A 151 2.86 11.55 -8.70
C LYS A 151 3.18 11.03 -10.11
N ARG A 152 3.65 9.79 -10.22
CA ARG A 152 3.97 9.17 -11.50
C ARG A 152 2.77 9.11 -12.43
N GLU A 153 1.63 8.72 -11.89
CA GLU A 153 0.38 8.53 -12.65
C GLU A 153 -0.48 9.81 -12.74
N ASN A 154 0.04 10.94 -12.24
CA ASN A 154 -0.66 12.24 -12.25
C ASN A 154 -2.05 12.16 -11.58
N LEU A 155 -2.18 11.37 -10.51
CA LEU A 155 -3.45 11.21 -9.79
C LEU A 155 -3.75 12.35 -8.83
N ILE A 156 -2.77 13.22 -8.55
CA ILE A 156 -2.92 14.37 -7.64
C ILE A 156 -3.39 15.57 -8.44
N ASN A 157 -4.60 16.01 -8.18
CA ASN A 157 -5.08 17.28 -8.73
C ASN A 157 -4.54 18.44 -7.88
N GLU A 158 -3.54 19.15 -8.39
CA GLU A 158 -2.89 20.28 -7.70
C GLU A 158 -3.83 21.46 -7.44
N ASN A 159 -4.97 21.55 -8.13
CA ASN A 159 -5.95 22.61 -7.94
C ASN A 159 -6.99 22.27 -6.86
N VAL A 160 -6.93 21.09 -6.25
CA VAL A 160 -7.84 20.64 -5.19
C VAL A 160 -7.13 20.67 -3.85
N TRP A 161 -7.78 21.27 -2.86
CA TRP A 161 -7.38 21.24 -1.46
C TRP A 161 -8.26 20.26 -0.71
N ALA A 162 -7.66 19.34 0.02
CA ALA A 162 -8.36 18.33 0.82
C ALA A 162 -7.83 18.34 2.27
N PRO A 163 -8.09 19.41 3.04
CA PRO A 163 -7.67 19.49 4.42
C PRO A 163 -8.45 18.50 5.27
N LEU A 164 -7.77 17.89 6.24
CA LEU A 164 -8.38 17.03 7.25
C LEU A 164 -7.63 17.15 8.57
N TRP A 165 -8.33 16.80 9.66
CA TRP A 165 -7.73 16.66 10.97
C TRP A 165 -7.32 15.21 11.22
N ILE A 166 -6.09 14.97 11.67
CA ILE A 166 -5.71 13.70 12.25
C ILE A 166 -5.71 13.84 13.76
N THR A 167 -6.42 12.95 14.44
CA THR A 167 -6.61 12.95 15.89
C THR A 167 -6.12 11.66 16.54
N ASP A 168 -6.15 11.59 17.86
CA ASP A 168 -5.84 10.38 18.63
C ASP A 168 -4.42 9.85 18.38
N PHE A 169 -3.46 10.76 18.24
CA PHE A 169 -2.05 10.38 18.16
C PHE A 169 -1.62 9.64 19.43
N PRO A 170 -0.82 8.57 19.31
CA PRO A 170 -0.23 7.96 20.50
C PRO A 170 0.67 8.97 21.22
N LEU A 171 0.51 9.08 22.53
CA LEU A 171 1.33 9.98 23.34
C LEU A 171 2.80 9.57 23.36
N VAL A 172 3.06 8.26 23.28
CA VAL A 172 4.40 7.65 23.26
C VAL A 172 4.42 6.48 22.30
N GLY A 173 5.58 6.23 21.68
CA GLY A 173 5.86 5.08 20.83
C GLY A 173 6.95 4.19 21.45
N TRP A 174 6.87 2.88 21.21
CA TRP A 174 7.93 1.97 21.61
C TRP A 174 9.11 2.06 20.63
N ASN A 175 10.28 2.42 21.15
CA ASN A 175 11.53 2.43 20.40
C ASN A 175 12.21 1.06 20.52
N GLU A 176 12.21 0.27 19.44
CA GLU A 176 12.79 -1.08 19.43
C GLU A 176 14.31 -1.08 19.60
N ASP A 177 14.99 -0.05 19.10
CA ASP A 177 16.46 0.02 19.15
C ASP A 177 16.94 0.38 20.56
N GLU A 178 16.28 1.32 21.19
CA GLU A 178 16.60 1.80 22.54
C GLU A 178 15.83 1.07 23.65
N LYS A 179 14.86 0.19 23.28
CA LYS A 179 14.01 -0.59 24.21
C LYS A 179 13.34 0.27 25.28
N ARG A 180 12.83 1.42 24.87
CA ARG A 180 12.11 2.35 25.74
C ARG A 180 10.92 2.98 25.05
N TRP A 181 10.08 3.64 25.84
CA TRP A 181 9.01 4.49 25.35
C TRP A 181 9.57 5.90 25.08
N ASP A 182 9.38 6.41 23.84
CA ASP A 182 9.72 7.77 23.44
C ASP A 182 8.43 8.57 23.14
N ALA A 183 8.48 9.90 23.40
CA ALA A 183 7.40 10.84 23.10
C ALA A 183 7.57 11.44 21.69
#